data_5cbb51179d2ee09293f5d66ee01ebbf0
#
_entry.id   5cbb51179d2ee09293f5d66ee01ebbf0
#
_cell.length_a   1.000
_cell.length_b   1.000
_cell.length_c   1.000
_cell.angle_alpha   90.00
_cell.angle_beta   90.00
_cell.angle_gamma   90.00
#
_symmetry.space_group_name_H-M   'P 1'
#
loop_
_entity.id
_entity.type
_entity.pdbx_description
1 polymer ?
#
loop_
_entity_poly.entity_id
_entity_poly.type
_entity_poly.pdbx_seq_one_letter_code
_entity_poly.pdbx_strand_id
1 'polypeptide(L)'
;MGGLMFILGIFVSILICGWKGMMAGDFEHLYIFFFALIFGGIGFLDDFEKVKHKQNLGLTAIQKFLLQLAAAVAFLCLMRFEGMLTPNLYVPFFNTQIVMSWWVYMVFAAFVIVGTVNAVNITDGIDGLAGSVTVPVGLFFTVLAIWWQGYEQLGIYAAALVGGILGFLIYNFHPAKVFMGATGSLFLGGTVAALAFAYDMPLVLIPVGFVYICETLSDILQVIYFKATHGKRLFKMAPLHHHFELCGWSEVKLVAVFTSVSALCCLAALFGVLNRFHF
;
A
#
# COMPACT_ATOMS: atom_id res chain seq x y z
N MET A 1 5.18 5.52 16.31
CA MET A 1 4.81 6.66 15.41
C MET A 1 5.98 7.14 14.54
N GLY A 2 6.99 6.30 14.30
CA GLY A 2 8.14 6.65 13.43
C GLY A 2 7.73 6.91 11.97
N GLY A 3 6.56 6.44 11.55
CA GLY A 3 6.00 6.74 10.23
C GLY A 3 5.95 8.23 9.87
N LEU A 4 5.79 9.12 10.86
CA LEU A 4 5.82 10.57 10.63
C LEU A 4 7.12 11.04 9.99
N MET A 5 8.25 10.37 10.22
CA MET A 5 9.56 10.77 9.68
C MET A 5 9.56 10.73 8.15
N PHE A 6 9.18 9.58 7.59
CA PHE A 6 9.16 9.45 6.13
C PHE A 6 7.98 10.15 5.48
N ILE A 7 6.82 10.27 6.16
CA ILE A 7 5.67 11.05 5.68
C ILE A 7 6.08 12.52 5.47
N LEU A 8 6.77 13.12 6.45
CA LEU A 8 7.29 14.49 6.31
C LEU A 8 8.34 14.59 5.21
N GLY A 9 9.24 13.61 5.11
CA GLY A 9 10.25 13.56 4.04
C GLY A 9 9.62 13.51 2.65
N ILE A 10 8.59 12.66 2.46
CA ILE A 10 7.83 12.59 1.22
C ILE A 10 7.15 13.93 0.92
N PHE A 11 6.48 14.53 1.91
CA PHE A 11 5.80 15.82 1.74
C PHE A 11 6.73 16.93 1.24
N VAL A 12 7.87 17.09 1.90
CA VAL A 12 8.88 18.09 1.48
C VAL A 12 9.40 17.78 0.07
N SER A 13 9.67 16.51 -0.23
CA SER A 13 10.17 16.09 -1.54
C SER A 13 9.18 16.41 -2.66
N ILE A 14 7.90 16.09 -2.48
CA ILE A 14 6.87 16.36 -3.51
C ILE A 14 6.61 17.85 -3.71
N LEU A 15 6.73 18.69 -2.68
CA LEU A 15 6.62 20.14 -2.82
C LEU A 15 7.80 20.72 -3.61
N ILE A 16 9.01 20.25 -3.34
CA ILE A 16 10.21 20.74 -4.04
C ILE A 16 10.27 20.22 -5.49
N CYS A 17 10.06 18.93 -5.70
CA CYS A 17 10.19 18.31 -7.03
C CYS A 17 8.94 18.55 -7.90
N GLY A 18 7.74 18.60 -7.30
CA GLY A 18 6.46 18.83 -7.98
C GLY A 18 6.17 20.30 -8.30
N TRP A 19 7.05 21.22 -7.90
CA TRP A 19 6.83 22.67 -8.04
C TRP A 19 6.41 23.12 -9.44
N LYS A 20 7.04 22.60 -10.48
CA LYS A 20 6.74 22.97 -11.87
C LYS A 20 5.32 22.55 -12.27
N GLY A 21 4.89 21.34 -11.87
CA GLY A 21 3.53 20.87 -12.13
C GLY A 21 2.49 21.70 -11.40
N MET A 22 2.73 22.01 -10.11
CA MET A 22 1.84 22.88 -9.34
C MET A 22 1.67 24.27 -9.98
N MET A 23 2.74 24.85 -10.53
CA MET A 23 2.66 26.11 -11.26
C MET A 23 1.89 25.98 -12.58
N ALA A 24 1.84 24.79 -13.17
CA ALA A 24 1.04 24.47 -14.35
C ALA A 24 -0.42 24.09 -14.02
N GLY A 25 -0.78 24.02 -12.73
CA GLY A 25 -2.11 23.63 -12.26
C GLY A 25 -2.30 22.13 -12.09
N ASP A 26 -1.23 21.33 -12.14
CA ASP A 26 -1.27 19.90 -11.93
C ASP A 26 -0.92 19.54 -10.46
N PHE A 27 -1.90 19.01 -9.73
CA PHE A 27 -1.83 18.70 -8.29
C PHE A 27 -2.01 17.21 -7.99
N GLU A 28 -1.90 16.31 -8.96
CA GLU A 28 -2.17 14.88 -8.79
C GLU A 28 -1.36 14.26 -7.65
N HIS A 29 -0.05 14.59 -7.53
CA HIS A 29 0.81 14.12 -6.46
C HIS A 29 0.32 14.54 -5.06
N LEU A 30 -0.30 15.72 -4.94
CA LEU A 30 -0.88 16.19 -3.68
C LEU A 30 -2.18 15.46 -3.35
N TYR A 31 -3.02 15.16 -4.34
CA TYR A 31 -4.24 14.37 -4.12
C TYR A 31 -3.90 13.01 -3.53
N ILE A 32 -2.90 12.32 -4.10
CA ILE A 32 -2.42 11.04 -3.59
C ILE A 32 -1.85 11.16 -2.18
N PHE A 33 -1.00 12.18 -1.95
CA PHE A 33 -0.40 12.41 -0.64
C PHE A 33 -1.45 12.65 0.44
N PHE A 34 -2.40 13.55 0.22
CA PHE A 34 -3.43 13.86 1.21
C PHE A 34 -4.38 12.69 1.46
N PHE A 35 -4.69 11.92 0.42
CA PHE A 35 -5.43 10.69 0.60
C PHE A 35 -4.68 9.69 1.50
N ALA A 36 -3.42 9.40 1.19
CA ALA A 36 -2.58 8.54 2.01
C ALA A 36 -2.43 9.08 3.44
N LEU A 37 -2.34 10.42 3.59
CA LEU A 37 -2.25 11.08 4.90
C LEU A 37 -3.51 10.87 5.75
N ILE A 38 -4.71 10.78 5.15
CA ILE A 38 -5.94 10.46 5.88
C ILE A 38 -5.82 9.06 6.52
N PHE A 39 -5.31 8.06 5.77
CA PHE A 39 -5.07 6.73 6.34
C PHE A 39 -3.97 6.76 7.40
N GLY A 40 -2.90 7.50 7.16
CA GLY A 40 -1.87 7.75 8.18
C GLY A 40 -2.44 8.40 9.43
N GLY A 41 -3.39 9.33 9.29
CA GLY A 41 -4.12 9.97 10.39
C GLY A 41 -4.98 8.98 11.19
N ILE A 42 -5.68 8.06 10.49
CA ILE A 42 -6.42 6.97 11.15
C ILE A 42 -5.46 6.09 11.97
N GLY A 43 -4.29 5.75 11.39
CA GLY A 43 -3.23 5.02 12.08
C GLY A 43 -2.66 5.80 13.27
N PHE A 44 -2.49 7.11 13.13
CA PHE A 44 -2.03 7.96 14.21
C PHE A 44 -3.01 7.97 15.39
N LEU A 45 -4.30 8.07 15.13
CA LEU A 45 -5.34 7.97 16.17
C LEU A 45 -5.28 6.61 16.86
N ASP A 46 -5.13 5.51 16.11
CA ASP A 46 -4.99 4.17 16.65
C ASP A 46 -3.75 4.03 17.56
N ASP A 47 -2.59 4.53 17.11
CA ASP A 47 -1.36 4.51 17.88
C ASP A 47 -1.44 5.44 19.11
N PHE A 48 -2.07 6.62 18.97
CA PHE A 48 -2.22 7.59 20.05
C PHE A 48 -3.09 7.05 21.18
N GLU A 49 -4.22 6.40 20.86
CA GLU A 49 -5.10 5.77 21.85
C GLU A 49 -4.37 4.67 22.63
N LYS A 50 -3.54 3.84 21.95
CA LYS A 50 -2.70 2.82 22.62
C LYS A 50 -1.75 3.43 23.63
N VAL A 51 -1.05 4.51 23.22
CA VAL A 51 -0.07 5.18 24.09
C VAL A 51 -0.74 5.89 25.26
N LYS A 52 -1.83 6.62 24.99
CA LYS A 52 -2.56 7.39 26.01
C LYS A 52 -3.12 6.52 27.11
N HIS A 53 -3.71 5.38 26.74
CA HIS A 53 -4.32 4.47 27.70
C HIS A 53 -3.38 3.37 28.19
N LYS A 54 -2.10 3.34 27.74
CA LYS A 54 -1.09 2.31 28.08
C LYS A 54 -1.62 0.89 27.88
N GLN A 55 -2.35 0.66 26.79
CA GLN A 55 -2.96 -0.62 26.43
C GLN A 55 -2.66 -1.00 24.99
N ASN A 56 -2.84 -2.27 24.64
CA ASN A 56 -2.63 -2.75 23.28
C ASN A 56 -3.83 -2.50 22.34
N LEU A 57 -4.97 -2.10 22.88
CA LEU A 57 -6.19 -1.81 22.11
C LEU A 57 -6.26 -0.31 21.81
N GLY A 58 -6.16 0.03 20.52
CA GLY A 58 -6.43 1.38 20.00
C GLY A 58 -7.89 1.53 19.57
N LEU A 59 -8.12 2.00 18.34
CA LEU A 59 -9.46 2.04 17.75
C LEU A 59 -10.02 0.62 17.63
N THR A 60 -11.34 0.48 17.84
CA THR A 60 -12.01 -0.79 17.57
C THR A 60 -11.93 -1.14 16.06
N ALA A 61 -11.98 -2.43 15.74
CA ALA A 61 -11.92 -2.89 14.32
C ALA A 61 -13.04 -2.24 13.48
N ILE A 62 -14.24 -2.05 14.04
CA ILE A 62 -15.36 -1.41 13.35
C ILE A 62 -15.09 0.07 13.11
N GLN A 63 -14.58 0.81 14.11
CA GLN A 63 -14.24 2.23 13.96
C GLN A 63 -13.16 2.41 12.88
N LYS A 64 -12.09 1.61 12.94
CA LYS A 64 -11.01 1.64 11.94
C LYS A 64 -11.56 1.34 10.54
N PHE A 65 -12.38 0.30 10.39
CA PHE A 65 -12.99 -0.06 9.12
C PHE A 65 -13.89 1.04 8.56
N LEU A 66 -14.79 1.63 9.37
CA LEU A 66 -15.70 2.68 8.93
C LEU A 66 -14.96 3.96 8.51
N LEU A 67 -13.92 4.37 9.26
CA LEU A 67 -13.08 5.52 8.89
C LEU A 67 -12.33 5.28 7.58
N GLN A 68 -11.74 4.09 7.40
CA GLN A 68 -11.07 3.71 6.17
C GLN A 68 -12.04 3.65 4.97
N LEU A 69 -13.24 3.10 5.17
CA LEU A 69 -14.26 3.04 4.13
C LEU A 69 -14.72 4.44 3.72
N ALA A 70 -14.97 5.32 4.68
CA ALA A 70 -15.35 6.71 4.40
C ALA A 70 -14.25 7.44 3.62
N ALA A 71 -12.99 7.29 4.01
CA ALA A 71 -11.84 7.84 3.30
C ALA A 71 -11.73 7.30 1.87
N ALA A 72 -11.90 5.98 1.69
CA ALA A 72 -11.85 5.34 0.37
C ALA A 72 -12.96 5.86 -0.56
N VAL A 73 -14.19 5.96 -0.08
CA VAL A 73 -15.32 6.50 -0.87
C VAL A 73 -15.10 7.96 -1.22
N ALA A 74 -14.63 8.79 -0.28
CA ALA A 74 -14.35 10.20 -0.54
C ALA A 74 -13.28 10.36 -1.64
N PHE A 75 -12.21 9.57 -1.58
CA PHE A 75 -11.15 9.57 -2.59
C PHE A 75 -11.68 9.15 -3.97
N LEU A 76 -12.42 8.07 -4.05
CA LEU A 76 -13.00 7.59 -5.31
C LEU A 76 -13.95 8.62 -5.93
N CYS A 77 -14.74 9.33 -5.12
CA CYS A 77 -15.57 10.43 -5.59
C CYS A 77 -14.73 11.58 -6.13
N LEU A 78 -13.62 11.95 -5.45
CA LEU A 78 -12.71 13.00 -5.92
C LEU A 78 -12.05 12.60 -7.25
N MET A 79 -11.46 11.40 -7.33
CA MET A 79 -10.79 10.90 -8.54
C MET A 79 -11.74 10.82 -9.74
N ARG A 80 -12.99 10.45 -9.48
CA ARG A 80 -14.03 10.46 -10.51
C ARG A 80 -14.36 11.89 -10.96
N PHE A 81 -14.47 12.83 -10.01
CA PHE A 81 -14.76 14.24 -10.32
C PHE A 81 -13.65 14.88 -11.15
N GLU A 82 -12.39 14.60 -10.82
CA GLU A 82 -11.20 15.06 -11.56
C GLU A 82 -10.99 14.34 -12.90
N GLY A 83 -11.83 13.33 -13.21
CA GLY A 83 -11.71 12.58 -14.47
C GLY A 83 -10.53 11.60 -14.53
N MET A 84 -9.86 11.36 -13.42
CA MET A 84 -8.70 10.46 -13.31
C MET A 84 -9.10 8.97 -13.22
N LEU A 85 -10.39 8.67 -13.06
CA LEU A 85 -10.87 7.32 -12.81
C LEU A 85 -11.98 6.96 -13.79
N THR A 86 -11.89 5.77 -14.37
CA THR A 86 -12.92 5.19 -15.20
C THR A 86 -13.53 3.94 -14.55
N PRO A 87 -14.78 3.56 -14.84
CA PRO A 87 -15.37 2.33 -14.32
C PRO A 87 -14.91 1.10 -15.10
N ASN A 88 -13.84 1.21 -15.87
CA ASN A 88 -13.29 0.15 -16.70
C ASN A 88 -12.10 -0.50 -16.02
N LEU A 89 -12.24 -1.75 -15.60
CA LEU A 89 -11.13 -2.49 -15.01
C LEU A 89 -10.19 -2.99 -16.10
N TYR A 90 -9.03 -2.38 -16.21
CA TYR A 90 -7.94 -2.92 -17.01
C TYR A 90 -7.39 -4.20 -16.39
N VAL A 91 -7.29 -5.26 -17.19
CA VAL A 91 -6.75 -6.56 -16.77
C VAL A 91 -5.31 -6.68 -17.27
N PRO A 92 -4.30 -6.56 -16.38
CA PRO A 92 -2.90 -6.74 -16.74
C PRO A 92 -2.66 -8.10 -17.42
N PHE A 93 -1.66 -8.21 -18.28
CA PHE A 93 -1.30 -9.37 -19.10
C PHE A 93 -2.26 -9.71 -20.24
N PHE A 94 -3.56 -9.49 -20.09
CA PHE A 94 -4.57 -9.82 -21.11
C PHE A 94 -4.90 -8.65 -22.03
N ASN A 95 -4.45 -7.45 -21.71
CA ASN A 95 -4.73 -6.21 -22.43
C ASN A 95 -6.23 -6.05 -22.77
N THR A 96 -7.08 -6.37 -21.80
CA THR A 96 -8.54 -6.27 -21.93
C THR A 96 -9.09 -5.39 -20.83
N GLN A 97 -10.32 -4.89 -21.03
CA GLN A 97 -11.02 -4.09 -20.04
C GLN A 97 -12.36 -4.73 -19.71
N ILE A 98 -12.70 -4.77 -18.44
CA ILE A 98 -14.01 -5.18 -17.95
C ILE A 98 -14.80 -3.92 -17.66
N VAL A 99 -15.83 -3.64 -18.46
CA VAL A 99 -16.71 -2.48 -18.29
C VAL A 99 -17.69 -2.76 -17.16
N MET A 100 -17.74 -1.88 -16.18
CA MET A 100 -18.63 -2.00 -15.02
C MET A 100 -19.54 -0.77 -14.89
N SER A 101 -20.68 -0.95 -14.23
CA SER A 101 -21.44 0.22 -13.79
C SER A 101 -20.70 0.93 -12.66
N TRP A 102 -20.86 2.26 -12.56
CA TRP A 102 -20.19 3.04 -11.50
C TRP A 102 -20.51 2.54 -10.09
N TRP A 103 -21.73 2.11 -9.83
CA TRP A 103 -22.10 1.60 -8.51
C TRP A 103 -21.34 0.34 -8.12
N VAL A 104 -21.23 -0.61 -9.04
CA VAL A 104 -20.48 -1.86 -8.82
C VAL A 104 -18.99 -1.54 -8.68
N TYR A 105 -18.46 -0.66 -9.55
CA TYR A 105 -17.08 -0.24 -9.50
C TYR A 105 -16.72 0.43 -8.16
N MET A 106 -17.55 1.35 -7.66
CA MET A 106 -17.31 2.05 -6.40
C MET A 106 -17.23 1.10 -5.21
N VAL A 107 -18.14 0.11 -5.15
CA VAL A 107 -18.12 -0.92 -4.09
C VAL A 107 -16.86 -1.78 -4.18
N PHE A 108 -16.53 -2.25 -5.38
CA PHE A 108 -15.31 -3.01 -5.64
C PHE A 108 -14.06 -2.20 -5.27
N ALA A 109 -13.96 -0.97 -5.76
CA ALA A 109 -12.82 -0.10 -5.53
C ALA A 109 -12.62 0.23 -4.04
N ALA A 110 -13.69 0.55 -3.32
CA ALA A 110 -13.63 0.79 -1.87
C ALA A 110 -13.14 -0.46 -1.12
N PHE A 111 -13.61 -1.65 -1.49
CA PHE A 111 -13.14 -2.92 -0.94
C PHE A 111 -11.65 -3.14 -1.21
N VAL A 112 -11.19 -2.90 -2.45
CA VAL A 112 -9.78 -3.05 -2.83
C VAL A 112 -8.90 -2.07 -2.05
N ILE A 113 -9.30 -0.80 -1.91
CA ILE A 113 -8.54 0.20 -1.14
C ILE A 113 -8.41 -0.22 0.32
N VAL A 114 -9.53 -0.50 0.99
CA VAL A 114 -9.52 -0.89 2.41
C VAL A 114 -8.75 -2.19 2.62
N GLY A 115 -8.91 -3.16 1.71
CA GLY A 115 -8.16 -4.41 1.71
C GLY A 115 -6.66 -4.20 1.60
N THR A 116 -6.21 -3.37 0.64
CA THR A 116 -4.79 -3.03 0.44
C THR A 116 -4.20 -2.34 1.66
N VAL A 117 -4.92 -1.35 2.23
CA VAL A 117 -4.48 -0.62 3.42
C VAL A 117 -4.24 -1.55 4.59
N ASN A 118 -5.18 -2.45 4.85
CA ASN A 118 -5.03 -3.41 5.95
C ASN A 118 -3.98 -4.50 5.64
N ALA A 119 -3.83 -4.92 4.38
CA ALA A 119 -2.83 -5.90 3.99
C ALA A 119 -1.39 -5.38 4.20
N VAL A 120 -1.12 -4.12 3.86
CA VAL A 120 0.16 -3.48 4.15
C VAL A 120 0.38 -3.34 5.67
N ASN A 121 -0.66 -3.00 6.43
CA ASN A 121 -0.57 -2.93 7.89
C ASN A 121 -0.28 -4.30 8.53
N ILE A 122 -0.86 -5.39 8.03
CA ILE A 122 -0.56 -6.76 8.48
C ILE A 122 0.89 -7.14 8.15
N THR A 123 1.43 -6.68 7.05
CA THR A 123 2.82 -6.95 6.63
C THR A 123 3.86 -6.23 7.52
N ASP A 124 3.46 -5.21 8.29
CA ASP A 124 4.34 -4.49 9.24
C ASP A 124 4.49 -5.26 10.58
N GLY A 125 4.85 -6.55 10.50
CA GLY A 125 4.96 -7.44 11.66
C GLY A 125 6.37 -7.73 12.14
N ILE A 126 7.40 -7.50 11.31
CA ILE A 126 8.83 -7.66 11.65
C ILE A 126 9.67 -6.48 11.13
N ASP A 127 10.86 -6.32 11.69
CA ASP A 127 11.76 -5.20 11.40
C ASP A 127 12.04 -5.04 9.89
N GLY A 128 11.68 -3.88 9.35
CA GLY A 128 11.97 -3.50 7.96
C GLY A 128 11.11 -4.17 6.89
N LEU A 129 10.21 -5.13 7.19
CA LEU A 129 9.51 -5.92 6.19
C LEU A 129 8.59 -5.04 5.31
N ALA A 130 7.65 -4.33 5.93
CA ALA A 130 6.67 -3.53 5.19
C ALA A 130 7.35 -2.46 4.31
N GLY A 131 8.35 -1.76 4.86
CA GLY A 131 9.15 -0.79 4.10
C GLY A 131 9.86 -1.43 2.92
N SER A 132 10.62 -2.51 3.15
CA SER A 132 11.41 -3.17 2.12
C SER A 132 10.56 -3.75 0.98
N VAL A 133 9.40 -4.34 1.30
CA VAL A 133 8.45 -4.86 0.30
C VAL A 133 7.80 -3.72 -0.50
N THR A 134 7.62 -2.54 0.11
CA THR A 134 7.02 -1.37 -0.56
C THR A 134 7.99 -0.68 -1.53
N VAL A 135 9.32 -0.78 -1.34
CA VAL A 135 10.31 -0.19 -2.25
C VAL A 135 10.13 -0.65 -3.70
N PRO A 136 10.10 -1.96 -4.03
CA PRO A 136 9.84 -2.41 -5.39
C PRO A 136 8.51 -1.91 -5.97
N VAL A 137 7.46 -1.80 -5.15
CA VAL A 137 6.15 -1.27 -5.57
C VAL A 137 6.26 0.21 -5.95
N GLY A 138 6.94 1.02 -5.14
CA GLY A 138 7.19 2.43 -5.46
C GLY A 138 8.04 2.59 -6.73
N LEU A 139 9.07 1.75 -6.91
CA LEU A 139 9.88 1.73 -8.13
C LEU A 139 9.06 1.35 -9.36
N PHE A 140 8.14 0.39 -9.25
CA PHE A 140 7.23 0.03 -10.33
C PHE A 140 6.45 1.26 -10.83
N PHE A 141 5.79 2.00 -9.95
CA PHE A 141 5.04 3.19 -10.33
C PHE A 141 5.94 4.34 -10.83
N THR A 142 7.15 4.46 -10.31
CA THR A 142 8.14 5.43 -10.81
C THR A 142 8.53 5.11 -12.25
N VAL A 143 8.77 3.85 -12.58
CA VAL A 143 9.11 3.41 -13.93
C VAL A 143 7.96 3.67 -14.90
N LEU A 144 6.71 3.42 -14.50
CA LEU A 144 5.55 3.71 -15.34
C LEU A 144 5.47 5.19 -15.72
N ALA A 145 5.72 6.08 -14.77
CA ALA A 145 5.71 7.52 -15.03
C ALA A 145 6.84 7.97 -15.98
N ILE A 146 7.97 7.27 -16.01
CA ILE A 146 9.05 7.54 -16.98
C ILE A 146 8.64 7.07 -18.38
N TRP A 147 7.90 5.96 -18.47
CA TRP A 147 7.50 5.39 -19.76
C TRP A 147 6.27 6.05 -20.36
N TRP A 148 5.36 6.58 -19.52
CA TRP A 148 4.07 7.12 -19.98
C TRP A 148 4.00 8.62 -19.75
N GLN A 149 3.76 9.36 -20.82
CA GLN A 149 3.58 10.80 -20.76
C GLN A 149 2.30 11.17 -19.99
N GLY A 150 2.34 12.28 -19.28
CA GLY A 150 1.20 12.78 -18.51
C GLY A 150 1.08 12.21 -17.09
N TYR A 151 2.06 11.40 -16.64
CA TYR A 151 2.08 10.84 -15.29
C TYR A 151 3.27 11.34 -14.45
N GLU A 152 3.88 12.47 -14.87
CA GLU A 152 5.11 13.00 -14.27
C GLU A 152 4.92 13.30 -12.78
N GLN A 153 3.78 13.86 -12.39
CA GLN A 153 3.50 14.18 -10.98
C GLN A 153 3.31 12.93 -10.12
N LEU A 154 2.68 11.90 -10.65
CA LEU A 154 2.58 10.61 -9.98
C LEU A 154 3.94 9.93 -9.83
N GLY A 155 4.82 10.09 -10.84
CA GLY A 155 6.20 9.62 -10.80
C GLY A 155 7.03 10.32 -9.73
N ILE A 156 6.90 11.62 -9.59
CA ILE A 156 7.55 12.40 -8.52
C ILE A 156 7.10 11.88 -7.16
N TYR A 157 5.81 11.64 -6.98
CA TYR A 157 5.29 11.07 -5.74
C TYR A 157 5.84 9.66 -5.46
N ALA A 158 5.81 8.78 -6.45
CA ALA A 158 6.32 7.41 -6.31
C ALA A 158 7.82 7.38 -6.00
N ALA A 159 8.62 8.23 -6.64
CA ALA A 159 10.05 8.38 -6.36
C ALA A 159 10.31 8.95 -4.95
N ALA A 160 9.52 9.95 -4.52
CA ALA A 160 9.60 10.50 -3.17
C ALA A 160 9.24 9.44 -2.10
N LEU A 161 8.24 8.58 -2.38
CA LEU A 161 7.90 7.43 -1.55
C LEU A 161 9.11 6.51 -1.38
N VAL A 162 9.75 6.10 -2.48
CA VAL A 162 10.93 5.23 -2.45
C VAL A 162 12.04 5.86 -1.62
N GLY A 163 12.36 7.13 -1.88
CA GLY A 163 13.40 7.86 -1.13
C GLY A 163 13.09 7.97 0.36
N GLY A 164 11.84 8.29 0.70
CA GLY A 164 11.38 8.38 2.09
C GLY A 164 11.47 7.05 2.83
N ILE A 165 11.04 5.95 2.19
CA ILE A 165 11.14 4.60 2.78
C ILE A 165 12.60 4.17 2.93
N LEU A 166 13.45 4.37 1.92
CA LEU A 166 14.87 4.01 2.01
C LEU A 166 15.57 4.77 3.14
N GLY A 167 15.28 6.07 3.31
CA GLY A 167 15.76 6.85 4.45
C GLY A 167 15.26 6.31 5.80
N PHE A 168 14.00 5.89 5.87
CA PHE A 168 13.43 5.29 7.08
C PHE A 168 14.02 3.92 7.40
N LEU A 169 14.29 3.09 6.40
CA LEU A 169 14.85 1.75 6.55
C LEU A 169 16.25 1.77 7.21
N ILE A 170 17.00 2.86 7.13
CA ILE A 170 18.28 3.02 7.87
C ILE A 170 18.07 2.82 9.38
N TYR A 171 16.90 3.17 9.88
CA TYR A 171 16.55 3.08 11.30
C TYR A 171 15.59 1.92 11.61
N ASN A 172 14.85 1.42 10.62
CA ASN A 172 13.84 0.38 10.80
C ASN A 172 14.32 -1.02 10.39
N PHE A 173 15.46 -1.14 9.67
CA PHE A 173 16.03 -2.44 9.35
C PHE A 173 16.56 -3.13 10.61
N HIS A 174 16.49 -4.47 10.62
CA HIS A 174 16.86 -5.29 11.79
C HIS A 174 18.32 -5.10 12.25
N PRO A 175 18.62 -4.86 13.52
CA PRO A 175 17.69 -4.61 14.63
C PRO A 175 17.13 -3.18 14.58
N ALA A 176 15.80 -3.07 14.55
CA ALA A 176 15.14 -1.77 14.39
C ALA A 176 15.34 -0.85 15.59
N LYS A 177 15.64 0.41 15.31
CA LYS A 177 15.71 1.50 16.29
C LYS A 177 14.41 2.30 16.35
N VAL A 178 13.63 2.28 15.27
CA VAL A 178 12.38 3.03 15.14
C VAL A 178 11.36 2.17 14.40
N PHE A 179 10.13 2.11 14.91
CA PHE A 179 9.01 1.42 14.28
C PHE A 179 8.07 2.42 13.62
N MET A 180 7.52 2.07 12.44
CA MET A 180 6.60 3.00 11.75
C MET A 180 5.25 3.10 12.44
N GLY A 181 4.76 2.02 13.07
CA GLY A 181 3.46 1.92 13.70
C GLY A 181 2.31 1.94 12.69
N ALA A 182 1.07 1.89 13.20
CA ALA A 182 -0.12 1.97 12.36
C ALA A 182 -0.17 3.29 11.56
N THR A 183 0.40 4.37 12.09
CA THR A 183 0.57 5.65 11.39
C THR A 183 1.28 5.47 10.05
N GLY A 184 2.43 4.78 10.04
CA GLY A 184 3.23 4.58 8.85
C GLY A 184 2.65 3.52 7.93
N SER A 185 2.26 2.38 8.45
CA SER A 185 1.82 1.25 7.63
C SER A 185 0.47 1.50 6.94
N LEU A 186 -0.48 2.19 7.58
CA LEU A 186 -1.72 2.60 6.93
C LEU A 186 -1.48 3.71 5.88
N PHE A 187 -0.55 4.64 6.13
CA PHE A 187 -0.13 5.61 5.11
C PHE A 187 0.46 4.91 3.88
N LEU A 188 1.37 3.94 4.07
CA LEU A 188 1.94 3.17 2.96
C LEU A 188 0.86 2.41 2.18
N GLY A 189 -0.07 1.75 2.87
CA GLY A 189 -1.18 1.05 2.24
C GLY A 189 -2.09 1.98 1.45
N GLY A 190 -2.41 3.16 2.00
CA GLY A 190 -3.14 4.22 1.32
C GLY A 190 -2.40 4.71 0.07
N THR A 191 -1.09 4.90 0.16
CA THR A 191 -0.24 5.29 -0.97
C THR A 191 -0.24 4.26 -2.09
N VAL A 192 -0.03 2.97 -1.76
CA VAL A 192 0.00 1.88 -2.75
C VAL A 192 -1.35 1.75 -3.46
N ALA A 193 -2.46 1.82 -2.71
CA ALA A 193 -3.79 1.82 -3.30
C ALA A 193 -4.02 3.06 -4.18
N ALA A 194 -3.72 4.25 -3.67
CA ALA A 194 -3.93 5.50 -4.39
C ALA A 194 -3.18 5.55 -5.73
N LEU A 195 -1.92 5.13 -5.76
CA LEU A 195 -1.14 5.05 -7.00
C LEU A 195 -1.81 4.14 -8.02
N ALA A 196 -2.24 2.93 -7.64
CA ALA A 196 -2.88 2.00 -8.57
C ALA A 196 -4.19 2.57 -9.16
N PHE A 197 -4.96 3.29 -8.35
CA PHE A 197 -6.19 3.94 -8.82
C PHE A 197 -5.89 5.20 -9.63
N ALA A 198 -4.86 5.98 -9.32
CA ALA A 198 -4.47 7.16 -10.09
C ALA A 198 -3.94 6.81 -11.49
N TYR A 199 -3.29 5.65 -11.64
CA TYR A 199 -2.96 5.08 -12.96
C TYR A 199 -4.16 4.38 -13.62
N ASP A 200 -5.35 4.41 -13.02
CA ASP A 200 -6.56 3.73 -13.47
C ASP A 200 -6.34 2.23 -13.75
N MET A 201 -5.55 1.58 -12.87
CA MET A 201 -5.17 0.16 -12.98
C MET A 201 -5.28 -0.57 -11.64
N PRO A 202 -6.44 -0.61 -10.98
CA PRO A 202 -6.54 -1.22 -9.64
C PRO A 202 -6.18 -2.71 -9.63
N LEU A 203 -6.36 -3.45 -10.72
CA LEU A 203 -5.98 -4.88 -10.78
C LEU A 203 -4.47 -5.11 -10.82
N VAL A 204 -3.66 -4.07 -11.07
CA VAL A 204 -2.19 -4.19 -10.96
C VAL A 204 -1.77 -4.48 -9.52
N LEU A 205 -2.61 -4.15 -8.53
CA LEU A 205 -2.37 -4.50 -7.13
C LEU A 205 -2.25 -6.01 -6.89
N ILE A 206 -2.80 -6.85 -7.77
CA ILE A 206 -2.65 -8.31 -7.65
C ILE A 206 -1.18 -8.72 -7.78
N PRO A 207 -0.47 -8.42 -8.88
CA PRO A 207 0.95 -8.75 -8.97
C PRO A 207 1.83 -7.86 -8.08
N VAL A 208 1.70 -6.52 -8.08
CA VAL A 208 2.60 -5.67 -7.29
C VAL A 208 2.39 -5.80 -5.79
N GLY A 209 1.16 -6.10 -5.34
CA GLY A 209 0.79 -6.33 -3.95
C GLY A 209 0.83 -7.80 -3.52
N PHE A 210 1.43 -8.69 -4.32
CA PHE A 210 1.38 -10.14 -4.12
C PHE A 210 1.80 -10.56 -2.70
N VAL A 211 2.87 -9.98 -2.18
CA VAL A 211 3.36 -10.28 -0.82
C VAL A 211 2.31 -9.86 0.22
N TYR A 212 1.74 -8.66 0.12
CA TYR A 212 0.68 -8.21 1.04
C TYR A 212 -0.56 -9.10 1.00
N ILE A 213 -0.92 -9.56 -0.21
CA ILE A 213 -2.04 -10.50 -0.40
C ILE A 213 -1.74 -11.82 0.29
N CYS A 214 -0.54 -12.39 0.11
CA CYS A 214 -0.15 -13.64 0.75
C CYS A 214 -0.16 -13.56 2.28
N GLU A 215 0.35 -12.45 2.85
CA GLU A 215 0.32 -12.19 4.28
C GLU A 215 -1.13 -12.20 4.81
N THR A 216 -1.99 -11.42 4.19
CA THR A 216 -3.39 -11.30 4.59
C THR A 216 -4.18 -12.59 4.37
N LEU A 217 -3.98 -13.26 3.23
CA LEU A 217 -4.66 -14.53 2.96
C LEU A 217 -4.25 -15.61 3.94
N SER A 218 -3.00 -15.62 4.39
CA SER A 218 -2.56 -16.58 5.40
C SER A 218 -3.30 -16.42 6.73
N ASP A 219 -3.59 -15.18 7.16
CA ASP A 219 -4.41 -14.91 8.34
C ASP A 219 -5.85 -15.39 8.14
N ILE A 220 -6.46 -15.04 7.00
CA ILE A 220 -7.84 -15.44 6.70
C ILE A 220 -7.95 -16.97 6.67
N LEU A 221 -7.05 -17.64 5.97
CA LEU A 221 -7.03 -19.10 5.87
C LEU A 221 -6.78 -19.76 7.22
N GLN A 222 -5.88 -19.22 8.03
CA GLN A 222 -5.62 -19.71 9.39
C GLN A 222 -6.89 -19.65 10.24
N VAL A 223 -7.59 -18.52 10.23
CA VAL A 223 -8.81 -18.32 11.03
C VAL A 223 -9.93 -19.26 10.56
N ILE A 224 -10.14 -19.38 9.25
CA ILE A 224 -11.16 -20.28 8.67
C ILE A 224 -10.85 -21.72 9.05
N TYR A 225 -9.61 -22.16 8.81
CA TYR A 225 -9.20 -23.53 9.11
C TYR A 225 -9.29 -23.86 10.60
N PHE A 226 -8.84 -22.95 11.48
CA PHE A 226 -8.90 -23.11 12.92
C PHE A 226 -10.34 -23.29 13.42
N LYS A 227 -11.28 -22.48 12.90
CA LYS A 227 -12.69 -22.61 13.24
C LYS A 227 -13.31 -23.91 12.69
N ALA A 228 -13.02 -24.25 11.44
CA ALA A 228 -13.57 -25.44 10.78
C ALA A 228 -13.07 -26.75 11.40
N THR A 229 -11.84 -26.75 11.93
CA THR A 229 -11.21 -27.97 12.49
C THR A 229 -11.22 -28.00 14.03
N HIS A 230 -11.97 -27.07 14.67
CA HIS A 230 -12.07 -26.99 16.13
C HIS A 230 -10.71 -26.89 16.85
N GLY A 231 -9.81 -26.03 16.33
CA GLY A 231 -8.57 -25.66 17.01
C GLY A 231 -7.28 -26.15 16.34
N LYS A 232 -7.32 -26.83 15.19
CA LYS A 232 -6.10 -27.16 14.45
C LYS A 232 -5.57 -25.95 13.68
N ARG A 233 -4.25 -25.81 13.62
CA ARG A 233 -3.59 -24.72 12.89
C ARG A 233 -3.14 -25.21 11.51
N LEU A 234 -3.33 -24.39 10.46
CA LEU A 234 -2.82 -24.63 9.12
C LEU A 234 -1.33 -24.24 9.05
N PHE A 235 -1.02 -23.04 9.51
CA PHE A 235 0.35 -22.53 9.67
C PHE A 235 0.76 -22.62 11.13
N LYS A 236 2.07 -22.69 11.43
CA LYS A 236 2.57 -22.63 12.83
C LYS A 236 2.06 -21.36 13.53
N MET A 237 2.07 -20.25 12.79
CA MET A 237 1.51 -18.96 13.16
C MET A 237 1.14 -18.21 11.86
N ALA A 238 0.15 -17.35 11.86
CA ALA A 238 -0.14 -16.41 10.81
C ALA A 238 0.08 -14.98 11.36
N PRO A 239 0.47 -14.02 10.52
CA PRO A 239 0.77 -14.07 9.08
C PRO A 239 2.00 -14.93 8.69
N LEU A 240 2.28 -15.06 7.35
CA LEU A 240 3.34 -15.94 6.84
C LEU A 240 4.73 -15.62 7.39
N HIS A 241 5.08 -14.36 7.60
CA HIS A 241 6.38 -13.99 8.17
C HIS A 241 6.61 -14.69 9.52
N HIS A 242 5.61 -14.72 10.41
CA HIS A 242 5.71 -15.43 11.69
C HIS A 242 5.77 -16.95 11.53
N HIS A 243 5.11 -17.51 10.49
CA HIS A 243 5.25 -18.93 10.18
C HIS A 243 6.71 -19.29 9.88
N PHE A 244 7.38 -18.50 9.05
CA PHE A 244 8.76 -18.78 8.67
C PHE A 244 9.75 -18.47 9.79
N GLU A 245 9.50 -17.46 10.67
CA GLU A 245 10.28 -17.27 11.91
C GLU A 245 10.24 -18.53 12.77
N LEU A 246 9.05 -19.10 12.99
CA LEU A 246 8.89 -20.37 13.72
C LEU A 246 9.45 -21.59 12.96
N CYS A 247 9.78 -21.45 11.68
CA CYS A 247 10.55 -22.42 10.91
C CYS A 247 12.06 -22.22 11.00
N GLY A 248 12.53 -21.20 11.77
CA GLY A 248 13.94 -20.93 12.02
C GLY A 248 14.59 -19.97 11.02
N TRP A 249 13.82 -19.20 10.26
CA TRP A 249 14.37 -18.14 9.41
C TRP A 249 14.68 -16.90 10.24
N SER A 250 15.82 -16.26 9.97
CA SER A 250 16.13 -14.95 10.55
C SER A 250 15.30 -13.86 9.89
N GLU A 251 15.01 -12.77 10.62
CA GLU A 251 14.27 -11.62 10.10
C GLU A 251 14.94 -11.03 8.85
N VAL A 252 16.26 -10.90 8.84
CA VAL A 252 17.02 -10.43 7.67
C VAL A 252 16.78 -11.32 6.44
N LYS A 253 16.75 -12.65 6.61
CA LYS A 253 16.45 -13.59 5.53
C LYS A 253 15.01 -13.44 5.04
N LEU A 254 14.07 -13.28 5.96
CA LEU A 254 12.64 -13.06 5.64
C LEU A 254 12.45 -11.80 4.80
N VAL A 255 13.01 -10.69 5.28
CA VAL A 255 12.95 -9.39 4.56
C VAL A 255 13.58 -9.53 3.17
N ALA A 256 14.75 -10.14 3.05
CA ALA A 256 15.42 -10.32 1.77
C ALA A 256 14.59 -11.15 0.79
N VAL A 257 14.02 -12.29 1.24
CA VAL A 257 13.20 -13.17 0.38
C VAL A 257 11.90 -12.48 -0.03
N PHE A 258 11.17 -11.87 0.91
CA PHE A 258 9.88 -11.23 0.61
C PHE A 258 10.04 -10.02 -0.30
N THR A 259 11.09 -9.21 -0.07
CA THR A 259 11.44 -8.10 -0.96
C THR A 259 11.82 -8.58 -2.36
N SER A 260 12.58 -9.67 -2.46
CA SER A 260 12.94 -10.28 -3.75
C SER A 260 11.70 -10.79 -4.50
N VAL A 261 10.77 -11.44 -3.79
CA VAL A 261 9.48 -11.87 -4.38
C VAL A 261 8.68 -10.67 -4.85
N SER A 262 8.55 -9.61 -4.03
CA SER A 262 7.89 -8.37 -4.43
C SER A 262 8.53 -7.76 -5.67
N ALA A 263 9.86 -7.69 -5.74
CA ALA A 263 10.60 -7.17 -6.90
C ALA A 263 10.32 -7.97 -8.17
N LEU A 264 10.36 -9.31 -8.08
CA LEU A 264 10.05 -10.19 -9.22
C LEU A 264 8.60 -10.03 -9.70
N CYS A 265 7.65 -9.92 -8.77
CA CYS A 265 6.25 -9.67 -9.09
C CYS A 265 6.04 -8.29 -9.73
N CYS A 266 6.73 -7.25 -9.24
CA CYS A 266 6.71 -5.91 -9.86
C CYS A 266 7.32 -5.93 -11.27
N LEU A 267 8.44 -6.62 -11.48
CA LEU A 267 9.01 -6.81 -12.80
C LEU A 267 8.05 -7.54 -13.75
N ALA A 268 7.41 -8.61 -13.29
CA ALA A 268 6.39 -9.29 -14.07
C ALA A 268 5.19 -8.37 -14.38
N ALA A 269 4.78 -7.54 -13.42
CA ALA A 269 3.71 -6.57 -13.61
C ALA A 269 4.04 -5.52 -14.68
N LEU A 270 5.31 -5.08 -14.80
CA LEU A 270 5.75 -4.18 -15.88
C LEU A 270 5.44 -4.78 -17.25
N PHE A 271 5.78 -6.06 -17.46
CA PHE A 271 5.43 -6.76 -18.71
C PHE A 271 3.91 -6.86 -18.91
N GLY A 272 3.14 -7.04 -17.82
CA GLY A 272 1.68 -7.14 -17.88
C GLY A 272 0.96 -5.86 -18.28
N VAL A 273 1.62 -4.69 -18.17
CA VAL A 273 1.02 -3.38 -18.47
C VAL A 273 1.63 -2.69 -19.69
N LEU A 274 2.67 -3.26 -20.31
CA LEU A 274 3.36 -2.68 -21.48
C LEU A 274 2.42 -2.30 -22.62
N ASN A 275 1.35 -3.08 -22.83
CA ASN A 275 0.42 -2.90 -23.93
C ASN A 275 -0.75 -1.95 -23.61
N ARG A 276 -0.85 -1.41 -22.38
CA ARG A 276 -1.95 -0.54 -22.01
C ARG A 276 -1.93 0.79 -22.77
N PHE A 277 -0.75 1.33 -22.91
CA PHE A 277 -0.49 2.58 -23.62
C PHE A 277 0.46 2.25 -24.78
N HIS A 278 -0.09 2.17 -25.99
CA HIS A 278 0.74 2.09 -27.18
C HIS A 278 1.47 3.42 -27.35
N PHE A 279 2.77 3.34 -27.52
CA PHE A 279 3.64 4.45 -27.87
C PHE A 279 3.37 4.90 -29.31
#